data_48e5531f1259c07ca91b28ee9a8a32c7
#
_entry.id   48e5531f1259c07ca91b28ee9a8a32c7
#
_cell.length_a   1.000
_cell.length_b   1.000
_cell.length_c   1.000
_cell.angle_alpha   90.00
_cell.angle_beta   90.00
_cell.angle_gamma   90.00
#
_symmetry.space_group_name_H-M   'P 1'
#
loop_
_entity.id
_entity.type
_entity.pdbx_description
1 polymer ?
#
loop_
_entity_poly.entity_id
_entity_poly.type
_entity_poly.pdbx_seq_one_letter_code
_entity_poly.pdbx_strand_id
1 'polypeptide(L)'
;GCEACHGPASRHIQWAELPDMGRPEVPNYALTVETRNLSSRQQIELCAPCHSRRMSLDDNIHRHADFLDYGIPQLLSQGYYFADGQILEEVYVYGSFMQSKMYDRDVRCSDCHDVHSIKRIKPGNDLCLQCHKKAVSDSKDHHFHKQADETGEPIKSATGAIAFTVGTGAQCEQCHMPGRRYMGIDYRPDHSFRLPRPDLSAAIDSPNACNRCHWDKTIAWSVDTLVKWYGQRKRSHYGTVLAAGRRQTPAALSGLIHLTQDRLYPTIVRATALALLASYPESDTRTVFEQALYDEEALVRYTAVQNLVEPDARNRLKLVGSLLYDPVKGVRMEAARSLAGLPLERMPTDMRLKYQEGLAQYRQAMQRTADFATSRHNLGNLAASLGQLEAAMAHYRRAIAIDGQFYPAKVNLAMLYNQQGMNSEAERLLREVVVAYPELYEVKYSLG
;
A
#
# COMPACT_ATOMS: atom_id res chain seq x y z
N GLY A 1 -20.46 -5.94 9.64
CA GLY A 1 -21.65 -5.42 10.29
C GLY A 1 -21.42 -4.04 10.90
N CYS A 2 -22.41 -3.48 11.61
CA CYS A 2 -22.35 -2.12 12.18
C CYS A 2 -21.14 -1.91 13.10
N GLU A 3 -20.78 -2.91 13.85
CA GLU A 3 -19.65 -2.86 14.79
C GLU A 3 -18.28 -2.68 14.10
N ALA A 4 -18.18 -3.00 12.81
CA ALA A 4 -16.92 -2.77 12.07
C ALA A 4 -16.55 -1.28 11.97
N CYS A 5 -17.55 -0.38 12.00
CA CYS A 5 -17.33 1.07 11.97
C CYS A 5 -17.63 1.74 13.31
N HIS A 6 -18.64 1.24 14.04
CA HIS A 6 -19.14 1.87 15.28
C HIS A 6 -18.53 1.26 16.55
N GLY A 7 -17.70 0.23 16.42
CA GLY A 7 -17.13 -0.50 17.54
C GLY A 7 -18.13 -1.43 18.25
N PRO A 8 -17.71 -2.10 19.31
CA PRO A 8 -18.58 -3.01 20.08
C PRO A 8 -19.85 -2.32 20.56
N ALA A 9 -21.00 -2.89 20.21
CA ALA A 9 -22.32 -2.26 20.39
C ALA A 9 -23.09 -2.73 21.63
N SER A 10 -22.53 -3.58 22.49
CA SER A 10 -23.23 -4.13 23.67
C SER A 10 -23.82 -3.06 24.59
N ARG A 11 -23.09 -1.96 24.84
CA ARG A 11 -23.59 -0.82 25.63
C ARG A 11 -24.69 -0.05 24.91
N HIS A 12 -24.56 0.10 23.58
CA HIS A 12 -25.59 0.71 22.76
C HIS A 12 -26.88 -0.08 22.79
N ILE A 13 -26.82 -1.40 22.66
CA ILE A 13 -28.00 -2.28 22.72
C ILE A 13 -28.68 -2.15 24.07
N GLN A 14 -27.94 -2.27 25.18
CA GLN A 14 -28.47 -2.09 26.52
C GLN A 14 -29.16 -0.74 26.71
N TRP A 15 -28.56 0.33 26.20
CA TRP A 15 -29.13 1.68 26.24
C TRP A 15 -30.39 1.79 25.36
N ALA A 16 -30.38 1.23 24.15
CA ALA A 16 -31.48 1.30 23.19
C ALA A 16 -32.71 0.50 23.64
N GLU A 17 -32.53 -0.56 24.43
CA GLU A 17 -33.61 -1.38 25.00
C GLU A 17 -34.31 -0.71 26.19
N LEU A 18 -33.76 0.37 26.74
CA LEU A 18 -34.44 1.13 27.79
C LEU A 18 -35.71 1.80 27.25
N PRO A 19 -36.79 1.87 28.05
CA PRO A 19 -38.00 2.64 27.66
C PRO A 19 -37.65 4.09 27.34
N ASP A 20 -38.32 4.67 26.34
CA ASP A 20 -38.04 6.02 25.91
C ASP A 20 -38.15 7.06 27.05
N MET A 21 -39.14 6.93 27.94
CA MET A 21 -39.31 7.77 29.12
C MET A 21 -38.24 7.65 30.21
N GLY A 22 -37.37 6.71 30.11
CA GLY A 22 -36.29 6.49 31.12
C GLY A 22 -34.93 6.38 30.53
N ARG A 23 -34.83 6.59 29.21
CA ARG A 23 -33.55 6.45 28.49
C ARG A 23 -32.69 7.67 28.75
N PRO A 24 -31.53 7.52 29.41
CA PRO A 24 -30.64 8.65 29.65
C PRO A 24 -30.02 9.17 28.37
N GLU A 25 -29.75 10.46 28.30
CA GLU A 25 -28.88 11.02 27.28
C GLU A 25 -27.46 10.54 27.51
N VAL A 26 -26.86 9.93 26.50
CA VAL A 26 -25.50 9.42 26.53
C VAL A 26 -24.73 9.89 25.31
N PRO A 27 -23.42 10.17 25.40
CA PRO A 27 -22.61 10.51 24.26
C PRO A 27 -22.67 9.42 23.19
N ASN A 28 -22.73 9.81 21.92
CA ASN A 28 -22.63 8.93 20.76
C ASN A 28 -23.55 7.69 20.84
N TYR A 29 -24.74 7.82 21.43
CA TYR A 29 -25.68 6.70 21.59
C TYR A 29 -25.08 5.48 22.31
N ALA A 30 -24.14 5.67 23.23
CA ALA A 30 -23.36 4.65 23.90
C ALA A 30 -22.51 3.75 22.96
N LEU A 31 -22.32 4.14 21.69
CA LEU A 31 -21.35 3.52 20.78
C LEU A 31 -19.93 3.93 21.12
N THR A 32 -18.99 3.03 20.90
CA THR A 32 -17.58 3.26 21.30
C THR A 32 -16.80 4.10 20.31
N VAL A 33 -17.21 4.14 19.02
CA VAL A 33 -16.56 4.92 17.97
C VAL A 33 -17.45 6.08 17.55
N GLU A 34 -16.97 7.31 17.75
CA GLU A 34 -17.62 8.51 17.23
C GLU A 34 -17.33 8.63 15.73
N THR A 35 -18.37 8.57 14.91
CA THR A 35 -18.25 8.62 13.44
C THR A 35 -18.77 9.91 12.83
N ARG A 36 -19.46 10.76 13.62
CA ARG A 36 -20.13 11.97 13.12
C ARG A 36 -19.16 13.08 12.75
N ASN A 37 -18.14 13.30 13.58
CA ASN A 37 -17.23 14.45 13.50
C ASN A 37 -15.81 14.07 13.11
N LEU A 38 -15.65 12.97 12.36
CA LEU A 38 -14.34 12.52 11.88
C LEU A 38 -13.74 13.54 10.91
N SER A 39 -12.46 13.85 11.07
CA SER A 39 -11.69 14.48 10.00
C SER A 39 -11.63 13.58 8.78
N SER A 40 -11.27 14.11 7.63
CA SER A 40 -11.06 13.34 6.41
C SER A 40 -10.10 12.16 6.67
N ARG A 41 -8.94 12.43 7.26
CA ARG A 41 -7.93 11.40 7.58
C ARG A 41 -8.50 10.31 8.49
N GLN A 42 -9.17 10.69 9.58
CA GLN A 42 -9.77 9.72 10.52
C GLN A 42 -10.83 8.83 9.86
N GLN A 43 -11.67 9.39 8.95
CA GLN A 43 -12.65 8.59 8.23
C GLN A 43 -11.98 7.62 7.24
N ILE A 44 -10.97 8.09 6.51
CA ILE A 44 -10.22 7.25 5.57
C ILE A 44 -9.54 6.10 6.32
N GLU A 45 -8.91 6.39 7.46
CA GLU A 45 -8.25 5.40 8.31
C GLU A 45 -9.24 4.42 8.96
N LEU A 46 -10.48 4.84 9.25
CA LEU A 46 -11.55 3.94 9.69
C LEU A 46 -11.97 2.96 8.57
N CYS A 47 -11.92 3.38 7.31
CA CYS A 47 -12.25 2.52 6.16
C CYS A 47 -11.08 1.62 5.73
N ALA A 48 -9.85 2.07 5.93
CA ALA A 48 -8.62 1.44 5.45
C ALA A 48 -8.47 -0.04 5.87
N PRO A 49 -8.81 -0.48 7.10
CA PRO A 49 -8.67 -1.87 7.51
C PRO A 49 -9.40 -2.86 6.60
N CYS A 50 -10.51 -2.48 5.99
CA CYS A 50 -11.24 -3.32 5.04
C CYS A 50 -10.92 -2.99 3.57
N HIS A 51 -10.48 -1.77 3.30
CA HIS A 51 -10.28 -1.24 1.94
C HIS A 51 -8.80 -1.07 1.55
N SER A 52 -7.88 -1.80 2.19
CA SER A 52 -6.46 -1.84 1.86
C SER A 52 -5.91 -3.26 1.77
N ARG A 53 -4.97 -3.50 0.86
CA ARG A 53 -4.04 -4.61 1.01
C ARG A 53 -3.02 -4.22 2.06
N ARG A 54 -2.85 -5.07 3.08
CA ARG A 54 -2.02 -4.76 4.24
C ARG A 54 -1.49 -6.01 4.93
N MET A 55 -0.44 -5.84 5.70
CA MET A 55 -0.10 -6.75 6.77
C MET A 55 -0.88 -6.32 8.02
N SER A 56 -1.70 -7.21 8.60
CA SER A 56 -2.49 -6.89 9.79
C SER A 56 -1.61 -6.89 11.05
N LEU A 57 -1.72 -5.85 11.87
CA LEU A 57 -1.02 -5.73 13.15
C LEU A 57 -1.94 -5.88 14.34
N ASP A 58 -3.21 -5.49 14.20
CA ASP A 58 -4.21 -5.54 15.28
C ASP A 58 -5.61 -5.71 14.70
N ASP A 59 -6.49 -6.35 15.48
CA ASP A 59 -7.92 -6.48 15.16
C ASP A 59 -8.75 -5.36 15.79
N ASN A 60 -8.17 -4.62 16.75
CA ASN A 60 -8.87 -3.52 17.42
C ASN A 60 -8.69 -2.23 16.64
N ILE A 61 -9.48 -2.10 15.56
CA ILE A 61 -9.42 -0.99 14.58
C ILE A 61 -10.22 0.26 15.03
N HIS A 62 -10.65 0.34 16.28
CA HIS A 62 -11.65 1.32 16.73
C HIS A 62 -11.07 2.44 17.61
N ARG A 63 -9.78 2.76 17.48
CA ARG A 63 -9.12 3.73 18.38
C ARG A 63 -8.89 5.12 17.80
N HIS A 64 -9.36 5.43 16.60
CA HIS A 64 -9.05 6.70 15.90
C HIS A 64 -7.55 7.04 15.87
N ALA A 65 -6.73 6.01 15.79
CA ALA A 65 -5.29 6.09 15.75
C ALA A 65 -4.80 6.03 14.30
N ASP A 66 -3.50 6.22 14.08
CA ASP A 66 -2.88 6.09 12.76
C ASP A 66 -3.12 4.68 12.18
N PHE A 67 -3.28 4.56 10.87
CA PHE A 67 -3.52 3.27 10.23
C PHE A 67 -2.41 2.26 10.53
N LEU A 68 -1.17 2.72 10.72
CA LEU A 68 -0.04 1.87 11.09
C LEU A 68 -0.11 1.31 12.53
N ASP A 69 -1.12 1.66 13.31
CA ASP A 69 -1.43 0.95 14.55
C ASP A 69 -2.15 -0.37 14.33
N TYR A 70 -2.80 -0.53 13.16
CA TYR A 70 -3.64 -1.68 12.81
C TYR A 70 -3.06 -2.51 11.66
N GLY A 71 -2.36 -1.89 10.73
CA GLY A 71 -1.83 -2.55 9.55
C GLY A 71 -0.78 -1.73 8.81
N ILE A 72 0.10 -2.42 8.13
CA ILE A 72 1.08 -1.82 7.23
C ILE A 72 0.55 -1.92 5.80
N PRO A 73 0.25 -0.79 5.13
CA PRO A 73 -0.29 -0.81 3.78
C PRO A 73 0.74 -1.31 2.77
N GLN A 74 0.26 -1.96 1.71
CA GLN A 74 1.07 -2.31 0.57
C GLN A 74 1.57 -1.05 -0.11
N LEU A 75 2.88 -0.89 -0.23
CA LEU A 75 3.50 0.17 -1.04
C LEU A 75 3.21 -0.05 -2.53
N LEU A 76 3.55 0.93 -3.38
CA LEU A 76 3.41 0.85 -4.84
C LEU A 76 4.45 -0.12 -5.44
N SER A 77 4.49 -1.34 -4.94
CA SER A 77 5.48 -2.35 -5.30
C SER A 77 5.15 -2.98 -6.65
N GLN A 78 6.21 -3.44 -7.33
CA GLN A 78 6.07 -4.24 -8.55
C GLN A 78 5.24 -5.50 -8.28
N GLY A 79 4.43 -5.90 -9.25
CA GLY A 79 3.49 -7.02 -9.12
C GLY A 79 2.12 -6.63 -8.52
N TYR A 80 2.02 -5.51 -7.78
CA TYR A 80 0.77 -5.01 -7.22
C TYR A 80 0.28 -3.72 -7.88
N TYR A 81 1.20 -2.89 -8.33
CA TYR A 81 0.92 -1.63 -9.00
C TYR A 81 1.78 -1.47 -10.25
N PHE A 82 1.24 -0.83 -11.28
CA PHE A 82 2.04 -0.27 -12.36
C PHE A 82 3.01 0.78 -11.79
N ALA A 83 4.05 1.11 -12.54
CA ALA A 83 5.05 2.05 -12.06
C ALA A 83 4.50 3.47 -11.83
N ASP A 84 3.48 3.86 -12.57
CA ASP A 84 2.78 5.13 -12.38
C ASP A 84 1.78 5.10 -11.21
N GLY A 85 1.69 3.97 -10.47
CA GLY A 85 0.84 3.78 -9.31
C GLY A 85 -0.60 3.37 -9.62
N GLN A 86 -0.96 3.09 -10.89
CA GLN A 86 -2.24 2.45 -11.19
C GLN A 86 -2.28 1.04 -10.62
N ILE A 87 -3.47 0.60 -10.19
CA ILE A 87 -3.67 -0.74 -9.62
C ILE A 87 -3.42 -1.80 -10.70
N LEU A 88 -2.56 -2.78 -10.41
CA LEU A 88 -2.30 -3.95 -11.25
C LEU A 88 -3.03 -5.19 -10.73
N GLU A 89 -2.89 -5.47 -9.43
CA GLU A 89 -3.49 -6.62 -8.76
C GLU A 89 -4.42 -6.20 -7.60
N GLU A 90 -4.92 -7.16 -6.83
CA GLU A 90 -5.89 -6.95 -5.75
C GLU A 90 -5.25 -6.19 -4.57
N VAL A 91 -5.35 -4.87 -4.57
CA VAL A 91 -4.80 -3.98 -3.52
C VAL A 91 -5.87 -3.08 -2.87
N TYR A 92 -7.10 -3.18 -3.33
CA TYR A 92 -8.21 -2.31 -2.91
C TYR A 92 -7.96 -0.83 -3.23
N VAL A 93 -8.69 0.08 -2.57
CA VAL A 93 -8.73 1.49 -2.98
C VAL A 93 -7.86 2.44 -2.14
N TYR A 94 -7.45 2.01 -0.93
CA TYR A 94 -6.72 2.89 0.00
C TYR A 94 -5.43 3.44 -0.61
N GLY A 95 -4.56 2.57 -1.12
CA GLY A 95 -3.27 2.99 -1.68
C GLY A 95 -3.40 3.82 -2.97
N SER A 96 -4.46 3.64 -3.77
CA SER A 96 -4.72 4.51 -4.91
C SER A 96 -5.28 5.86 -4.48
N PHE A 97 -6.21 5.89 -3.50
CA PHE A 97 -6.77 7.14 -2.99
C PHE A 97 -5.71 8.04 -2.36
N MET A 98 -4.77 7.47 -1.59
CA MET A 98 -3.63 8.20 -1.03
C MET A 98 -2.75 8.91 -2.08
N GLN A 99 -2.80 8.51 -3.34
CA GLN A 99 -2.07 9.15 -4.44
C GLN A 99 -2.84 10.34 -5.04
N SER A 100 -4.11 10.49 -4.69
CA SER A 100 -4.99 11.47 -5.31
C SER A 100 -4.85 12.87 -4.69
N LYS A 101 -5.07 13.90 -5.50
CA LYS A 101 -5.20 15.26 -4.97
C LYS A 101 -6.46 15.47 -4.15
N MET A 102 -7.45 14.58 -4.24
CA MET A 102 -8.64 14.62 -3.40
C MET A 102 -8.31 14.27 -1.96
N TYR A 103 -7.38 13.30 -1.74
CA TYR A 103 -6.83 13.01 -0.43
C TYR A 103 -6.17 14.25 0.21
N ASP A 104 -5.34 14.97 -0.55
CA ASP A 104 -4.67 16.21 -0.10
C ASP A 104 -5.65 17.38 0.16
N ARG A 105 -6.89 17.26 -0.31
CA ARG A 105 -7.93 18.30 -0.20
C ARG A 105 -9.05 17.90 0.75
N ASP A 106 -8.76 17.02 1.67
CA ASP A 106 -9.68 16.59 2.74
C ASP A 106 -11.02 16.00 2.25
N VAL A 107 -11.05 15.45 1.03
CA VAL A 107 -12.22 14.72 0.52
C VAL A 107 -12.33 13.39 1.26
N ARG A 108 -13.54 13.06 1.69
CA ARG A 108 -13.88 11.87 2.46
C ARG A 108 -14.55 10.82 1.58
N CYS A 109 -14.49 9.57 2.00
CA CYS A 109 -15.22 8.49 1.34
C CYS A 109 -16.74 8.78 1.31
N SER A 110 -17.28 9.35 2.38
CA SER A 110 -18.71 9.73 2.49
C SER A 110 -19.12 10.89 1.59
N ASP A 111 -18.20 11.65 1.02
CA ASP A 111 -18.53 12.71 0.06
C ASP A 111 -18.95 12.15 -1.30
N CYS A 112 -18.65 10.85 -1.54
CA CYS A 112 -19.02 10.13 -2.75
C CYS A 112 -19.92 8.92 -2.49
N HIS A 113 -19.81 8.27 -1.32
CA HIS A 113 -20.52 7.05 -0.97
C HIS A 113 -21.43 7.24 0.25
N ASP A 114 -22.63 6.71 0.17
CA ASP A 114 -23.45 6.46 1.35
C ASP A 114 -22.88 5.22 2.05
N VAL A 115 -22.29 5.43 3.23
CA VAL A 115 -21.57 4.40 3.97
C VAL A 115 -22.48 3.28 4.50
N HIS A 116 -23.80 3.49 4.60
CA HIS A 116 -24.74 2.47 5.05
C HIS A 116 -25.31 1.63 3.91
N SER A 117 -25.61 2.25 2.76
CA SER A 117 -26.10 1.51 1.58
C SER A 117 -24.98 1.06 0.64
N ILE A 118 -23.77 1.55 0.84
CA ILE A 118 -22.55 1.31 0.00
C ILE A 118 -22.76 1.81 -1.44
N LYS A 119 -23.77 2.65 -1.68
CA LYS A 119 -24.08 3.21 -2.99
C LYS A 119 -23.43 4.58 -3.15
N ARG A 120 -23.21 4.97 -4.40
CA ARG A 120 -22.86 6.37 -4.71
C ARG A 120 -24.03 7.28 -4.34
N ILE A 121 -23.73 8.45 -3.74
CA ILE A 121 -24.78 9.42 -3.30
C ILE A 121 -25.44 10.13 -4.47
N LYS A 122 -24.81 10.16 -5.65
CA LYS A 122 -25.33 10.71 -6.90
C LYS A 122 -24.97 9.83 -8.09
N PRO A 123 -25.78 9.79 -9.15
CA PRO A 123 -25.50 9.02 -10.35
C PRO A 123 -24.53 9.74 -11.29
N GLY A 124 -23.75 8.98 -12.05
CA GLY A 124 -22.95 9.47 -13.17
C GLY A 124 -22.06 10.66 -12.83
N ASN A 125 -21.99 11.64 -13.73
CA ASN A 125 -21.17 12.84 -13.57
C ASN A 125 -21.64 13.75 -12.43
N ASP A 126 -22.92 13.70 -12.03
CA ASP A 126 -23.46 14.52 -10.93
C ASP A 126 -22.70 14.30 -9.61
N LEU A 127 -22.09 13.12 -9.44
CA LEU A 127 -21.23 12.83 -8.29
C LEU A 127 -20.00 13.76 -8.27
N CYS A 128 -19.37 13.98 -9.41
CA CYS A 128 -18.18 14.81 -9.54
C CYS A 128 -18.54 16.30 -9.56
N LEU A 129 -19.68 16.62 -10.19
CA LEU A 129 -20.14 18.00 -10.41
C LEU A 129 -20.68 18.67 -9.14
N GLN A 130 -20.80 17.97 -8.02
CA GLN A 130 -21.06 18.62 -6.74
C GLN A 130 -19.91 19.53 -6.27
N CYS A 131 -18.68 19.27 -6.75
CA CYS A 131 -17.48 20.07 -6.44
C CYS A 131 -16.85 20.68 -7.69
N HIS A 132 -16.92 19.99 -8.85
CA HIS A 132 -16.35 20.46 -10.10
C HIS A 132 -17.38 21.27 -10.92
N LYS A 133 -16.95 22.41 -11.47
CA LYS A 133 -17.83 23.29 -12.25
C LYS A 133 -18.26 22.61 -13.56
N LYS A 134 -19.58 22.37 -13.74
CA LYS A 134 -20.14 21.69 -14.92
C LYS A 134 -19.66 22.33 -16.23
N ALA A 135 -19.74 23.65 -16.36
CA ALA A 135 -19.35 24.37 -17.58
C ALA A 135 -17.89 24.20 -17.98
N VAL A 136 -17.03 23.77 -17.05
CA VAL A 136 -15.60 23.52 -17.30
C VAL A 136 -15.32 22.03 -17.43
N SER A 137 -15.83 21.22 -16.51
CA SER A 137 -15.41 19.82 -16.34
C SER A 137 -16.29 18.83 -17.10
N ASP A 138 -17.53 19.22 -17.47
CA ASP A 138 -18.50 18.40 -18.21
C ASP A 138 -18.89 19.07 -19.52
N SER A 139 -17.92 19.60 -20.25
CA SER A 139 -18.07 20.27 -21.53
C SER A 139 -17.34 19.52 -22.65
N LYS A 140 -17.80 19.73 -23.89
CA LYS A 140 -17.12 19.17 -25.07
C LYS A 140 -15.67 19.64 -25.21
N ASP A 141 -15.37 20.85 -24.74
CA ASP A 141 -14.00 21.39 -24.77
C ASP A 141 -13.10 20.73 -23.71
N HIS A 142 -13.71 20.00 -22.73
CA HIS A 142 -12.97 19.22 -21.75
C HIS A 142 -12.83 17.75 -22.15
N HIS A 143 -13.91 17.05 -22.46
CA HIS A 143 -13.84 15.60 -22.71
C HIS A 143 -13.83 15.21 -24.19
N PHE A 144 -14.17 16.11 -25.12
CA PHE A 144 -14.19 15.92 -26.59
C PHE A 144 -15.03 14.74 -27.09
N HIS A 145 -15.93 14.23 -26.27
CA HIS A 145 -16.80 13.09 -26.57
C HIS A 145 -18.28 13.53 -26.66
N LYS A 146 -19.07 12.74 -27.35
CA LYS A 146 -20.52 12.90 -27.44
C LYS A 146 -21.17 12.62 -26.10
N GLN A 147 -22.22 13.37 -25.79
CA GLN A 147 -23.11 13.11 -24.67
C GLN A 147 -24.08 11.97 -25.01
N ALA A 148 -24.77 11.42 -23.99
CA ALA A 148 -25.62 10.24 -24.16
C ALA A 148 -26.87 10.49 -25.02
N ASP A 149 -27.33 11.74 -25.11
CA ASP A 149 -28.45 12.19 -25.92
C ASP A 149 -28.09 12.54 -27.37
N GLU A 150 -26.79 12.45 -27.72
CA GLU A 150 -26.33 12.73 -29.09
C GLU A 150 -26.32 11.48 -29.96
N THR A 151 -26.62 11.67 -31.25
CA THR A 151 -26.54 10.59 -32.22
C THR A 151 -25.11 10.14 -32.48
N GLY A 152 -24.88 8.82 -32.51
CA GLY A 152 -23.57 8.23 -32.77
C GLY A 152 -23.59 6.72 -32.77
N GLU A 153 -22.49 6.12 -33.19
CA GLU A 153 -22.34 4.68 -33.20
C GLU A 153 -21.70 4.21 -31.88
N PRO A 154 -22.24 3.14 -31.27
CA PRO A 154 -21.63 2.51 -30.10
C PRO A 154 -20.35 1.80 -30.51
N ILE A 155 -19.42 1.67 -29.56
CA ILE A 155 -18.22 0.85 -29.76
C ILE A 155 -18.58 -0.62 -29.53
N LYS A 156 -18.29 -1.48 -30.53
CA LYS A 156 -18.61 -2.91 -30.48
C LYS A 156 -17.34 -3.72 -30.21
N SER A 157 -17.48 -4.80 -29.43
CA SER A 157 -16.43 -5.78 -29.23
C SER A 157 -16.11 -6.57 -30.52
N ALA A 158 -15.06 -7.37 -30.51
CA ALA A 158 -14.70 -8.26 -31.62
C ALA A 158 -15.82 -9.26 -31.95
N THR A 159 -16.71 -9.58 -31.01
CA THR A 159 -17.88 -10.44 -31.20
C THR A 159 -19.12 -9.71 -31.72
N GLY A 160 -19.03 -8.39 -31.97
CA GLY A 160 -20.14 -7.54 -32.40
C GLY A 160 -21.07 -7.05 -31.30
N ALA A 161 -20.88 -7.48 -30.05
CA ALA A 161 -21.64 -6.97 -28.89
C ALA A 161 -21.26 -5.53 -28.57
N ILE A 162 -22.25 -4.71 -28.15
CA ILE A 162 -22.00 -3.34 -27.70
C ILE A 162 -21.15 -3.39 -26.44
N ALA A 163 -19.94 -2.84 -26.52
CA ALA A 163 -19.02 -2.72 -25.39
C ALA A 163 -19.20 -1.37 -24.66
N PHE A 164 -19.35 -0.27 -25.43
CA PHE A 164 -19.59 1.06 -24.89
C PHE A 164 -20.66 1.80 -25.71
N THR A 165 -21.61 2.38 -25.03
CA THR A 165 -22.66 3.18 -25.64
C THR A 165 -22.18 4.61 -25.94
N VAL A 166 -22.93 5.34 -26.78
CA VAL A 166 -22.72 6.78 -26.94
C VAL A 166 -22.89 7.47 -25.58
N GLY A 167 -22.04 8.44 -25.28
CA GLY A 167 -22.00 9.12 -23.99
C GLY A 167 -21.06 8.49 -22.94
N THR A 168 -20.66 7.23 -23.12
CA THR A 168 -19.69 6.60 -22.18
C THR A 168 -18.40 7.41 -22.08
N GLY A 169 -17.85 7.90 -23.21
CA GLY A 169 -16.62 8.71 -23.21
C GLY A 169 -16.74 10.07 -22.53
N ALA A 170 -17.95 10.59 -22.34
CA ALA A 170 -18.21 11.83 -21.61
C ALA A 170 -18.34 11.62 -20.09
N GLN A 171 -18.33 10.37 -19.61
CA GLN A 171 -18.38 10.09 -18.17
C GLN A 171 -17.01 10.34 -17.53
N CYS A 172 -16.99 11.17 -16.47
CA CYS A 172 -15.76 11.55 -15.76
C CYS A 172 -14.95 10.35 -15.30
N GLU A 173 -15.63 9.32 -14.77
CA GLU A 173 -14.98 8.10 -14.26
C GLU A 173 -14.24 7.32 -15.34
N GLN A 174 -14.66 7.39 -16.61
CA GLN A 174 -14.03 6.62 -17.67
C GLN A 174 -12.62 7.11 -17.99
N CYS A 175 -12.35 8.39 -17.77
CA CYS A 175 -11.05 9.00 -18.01
C CYS A 175 -10.21 9.15 -16.71
N HIS A 176 -10.86 9.53 -15.60
CA HIS A 176 -10.18 9.87 -14.35
C HIS A 176 -10.12 8.73 -13.33
N MET A 177 -10.98 7.70 -13.49
CA MET A 177 -11.04 6.51 -12.65
C MET A 177 -11.09 5.23 -13.51
N PRO A 178 -10.15 5.05 -14.46
CA PRO A 178 -10.21 3.90 -15.36
C PRO A 178 -10.21 2.61 -14.54
N GLY A 179 -11.29 1.82 -14.67
CA GLY A 179 -11.44 0.59 -13.90
C GLY A 179 -10.92 -0.64 -14.64
N ARG A 180 -10.69 -1.70 -13.88
CA ARG A 180 -10.30 -3.04 -14.35
C ARG A 180 -11.17 -4.11 -13.70
N ARG A 181 -11.17 -5.30 -14.31
CA ARG A 181 -11.71 -6.50 -13.65
C ARG A 181 -10.60 -7.17 -12.84
N TYR A 182 -10.87 -7.39 -11.57
CA TYR A 182 -9.99 -8.11 -10.65
C TYR A 182 -10.57 -9.49 -10.38
N MET A 183 -9.72 -10.48 -10.19
CA MET A 183 -10.09 -11.89 -9.93
C MET A 183 -11.12 -12.44 -10.93
N GLY A 184 -11.19 -11.88 -12.13
CA GLY A 184 -12.09 -12.28 -13.21
C GLY A 184 -13.55 -11.80 -13.08
N ILE A 185 -13.97 -11.35 -11.91
CA ILE A 185 -15.40 -11.07 -11.61
C ILE A 185 -15.65 -9.61 -11.22
N ASP A 186 -14.77 -8.98 -10.43
CA ASP A 186 -15.01 -7.66 -9.85
C ASP A 186 -14.48 -6.53 -10.74
N TYR A 187 -15.36 -5.64 -11.21
CA TYR A 187 -14.96 -4.41 -11.88
C TYR A 187 -14.81 -3.28 -10.88
N ARG A 188 -13.60 -2.74 -10.75
CA ARG A 188 -13.30 -1.66 -9.79
C ARG A 188 -12.65 -0.47 -10.47
N PRO A 189 -13.19 0.75 -10.29
CA PRO A 189 -12.55 2.00 -10.69
C PRO A 189 -11.31 2.31 -9.85
N ASP A 190 -10.28 2.87 -10.47
CA ASP A 190 -9.09 3.37 -9.78
C ASP A 190 -9.41 4.69 -9.03
N HIS A 191 -9.19 4.72 -7.71
CA HIS A 191 -9.48 5.87 -6.85
C HIS A 191 -8.33 6.89 -6.77
N SER A 192 -7.32 6.79 -7.64
CA SER A 192 -6.26 7.81 -7.71
C SER A 192 -6.66 9.08 -8.47
N PHE A 193 -7.83 9.10 -9.11
CA PHE A 193 -8.39 10.26 -9.82
C PHE A 193 -7.39 10.91 -10.78
N ARG A 194 -6.87 10.12 -11.70
CA ARG A 194 -5.74 10.50 -12.56
C ARG A 194 -6.14 11.43 -13.69
N LEU A 195 -5.18 12.21 -14.14
CA LEU A 195 -5.24 12.76 -15.48
C LEU A 195 -4.83 11.69 -16.50
N PRO A 196 -5.51 11.54 -17.64
CA PRO A 196 -5.08 10.64 -18.70
C PRO A 196 -3.66 10.96 -19.17
N ARG A 197 -2.76 9.96 -19.17
CA ARG A 197 -1.34 10.10 -19.49
C ARG A 197 -0.88 8.96 -20.43
N PRO A 198 -1.36 8.94 -21.70
CA PRO A 198 -0.92 7.93 -22.68
C PRO A 198 0.58 8.01 -23.01
N ASP A 199 1.24 9.14 -22.75
CA ASP A 199 2.68 9.27 -22.83
C ASP A 199 3.41 8.36 -21.82
N LEU A 200 2.84 8.08 -20.66
CA LEU A 200 3.38 7.09 -19.72
C LEU A 200 3.21 5.66 -20.23
N SER A 201 2.15 5.37 -21.00
CA SER A 201 2.01 4.07 -21.66
C SER A 201 3.18 3.80 -22.62
N ALA A 202 3.57 4.83 -23.40
CA ALA A 202 4.71 4.72 -24.31
C ALA A 202 6.06 4.62 -23.57
N ALA A 203 6.20 5.29 -22.41
CA ALA A 203 7.47 5.39 -21.71
C ALA A 203 7.73 4.24 -20.72
N ILE A 204 6.70 3.74 -20.05
CA ILE A 204 6.81 2.80 -18.92
C ILE A 204 5.73 1.72 -18.91
N ASP A 205 5.04 1.51 -20.01
CA ASP A 205 4.04 0.47 -20.21
C ASP A 205 2.88 0.49 -19.20
N SER A 206 2.52 1.69 -18.71
CA SER A 206 1.33 1.85 -17.86
C SER A 206 0.06 1.92 -18.72
N PRO A 207 -1.09 1.38 -18.27
CA PRO A 207 -2.33 1.48 -19.03
C PRO A 207 -2.82 2.92 -19.13
N ASN A 208 -3.57 3.24 -20.19
CA ASN A 208 -4.21 4.54 -20.32
C ASN A 208 -5.71 4.42 -20.60
N ALA A 209 -6.45 5.45 -20.25
CA ALA A 209 -7.91 5.47 -20.35
C ALA A 209 -8.41 5.41 -21.81
N CYS A 210 -7.67 5.98 -22.78
CA CYS A 210 -8.10 6.06 -24.18
C CYS A 210 -8.20 4.66 -24.82
N ASN A 211 -7.15 3.87 -24.68
CA ASN A 211 -7.07 2.55 -25.31
C ASN A 211 -7.97 1.49 -24.64
N ARG A 212 -8.62 1.82 -23.53
CA ARG A 212 -9.70 0.99 -22.94
C ARG A 212 -10.93 0.88 -23.87
N CYS A 213 -11.28 1.99 -24.51
CA CYS A 213 -12.41 2.07 -25.44
C CYS A 213 -11.94 2.02 -26.88
N HIS A 214 -10.82 2.65 -27.20
CA HIS A 214 -10.21 2.72 -28.52
C HIS A 214 -9.10 1.67 -28.65
N TRP A 215 -9.43 0.40 -28.42
CA TRP A 215 -8.46 -0.72 -28.50
C TRP A 215 -7.94 -1.00 -29.89
N ASP A 216 -8.63 -0.47 -30.94
CA ASP A 216 -8.21 -0.51 -32.35
C ASP A 216 -7.14 0.54 -32.66
N LYS A 217 -6.88 1.48 -31.74
CA LYS A 217 -5.91 2.57 -31.91
C LYS A 217 -4.61 2.28 -31.18
N THR A 218 -3.53 2.86 -31.72
CA THR A 218 -2.19 2.76 -31.10
C THR A 218 -2.05 3.72 -29.90
N ILE A 219 -1.07 3.46 -29.05
CA ILE A 219 -0.69 4.40 -27.97
C ILE A 219 -0.28 5.77 -28.57
N ALA A 220 0.44 5.78 -29.71
CA ALA A 220 0.82 7.00 -30.39
C ALA A 220 -0.41 7.83 -30.77
N TRP A 221 -1.47 7.20 -31.31
CA TRP A 221 -2.73 7.89 -31.61
C TRP A 221 -3.31 8.56 -30.36
N SER A 222 -3.28 7.90 -29.21
CA SER A 222 -3.79 8.46 -27.94
C SER A 222 -2.95 9.66 -27.49
N VAL A 223 -1.63 9.61 -27.64
CA VAL A 223 -0.71 10.73 -27.35
C VAL A 223 -1.02 11.91 -28.26
N ASP A 224 -1.07 11.68 -29.57
CA ASP A 224 -1.32 12.73 -30.57
C ASP A 224 -2.69 13.38 -30.39
N THR A 225 -3.71 12.57 -30.04
CA THR A 225 -5.06 13.06 -29.75
C THR A 225 -5.07 13.98 -28.54
N LEU A 226 -4.38 13.63 -27.45
CA LEU A 226 -4.25 14.48 -26.27
C LEU A 226 -3.48 15.77 -26.55
N VAL A 227 -2.43 15.68 -27.35
CA VAL A 227 -1.67 16.88 -27.81
C VAL A 227 -2.55 17.79 -28.67
N LYS A 228 -3.38 17.22 -29.54
CA LYS A 228 -4.34 17.97 -30.34
C LYS A 228 -5.38 18.70 -29.49
N TRP A 229 -5.88 18.04 -28.43
CA TRP A 229 -6.93 18.61 -27.57
C TRP A 229 -6.41 19.67 -26.58
N TYR A 230 -5.24 19.41 -25.95
CA TYR A 230 -4.76 20.21 -24.82
C TYR A 230 -3.42 20.89 -25.05
N GLY A 231 -2.85 20.73 -26.24
CA GLY A 231 -1.49 21.18 -26.54
C GLY A 231 -0.42 20.29 -25.90
N GLN A 232 0.82 20.53 -26.29
CA GLN A 232 1.95 19.77 -25.76
C GLN A 232 2.22 20.16 -24.30
N ARG A 233 2.06 19.20 -23.38
CA ARG A 233 2.29 19.37 -21.94
C ARG A 233 3.39 18.43 -21.48
N LYS A 234 4.58 18.94 -21.25
CA LYS A 234 5.67 18.20 -20.59
C LYS A 234 5.49 18.30 -19.07
N ARG A 235 4.85 17.33 -18.47
CA ARG A 235 4.78 17.22 -17.01
C ARG A 235 5.54 15.97 -16.57
N SER A 236 6.50 16.16 -15.67
CA SER A 236 7.16 15.03 -15.00
C SER A 236 6.12 14.21 -14.21
N HIS A 237 6.38 12.92 -14.07
CA HIS A 237 5.55 12.03 -13.27
C HIS A 237 6.46 11.08 -12.50
N TYR A 238 6.17 10.86 -11.21
CA TYR A 238 6.96 9.97 -10.37
C TYR A 238 7.08 8.56 -10.94
N GLY A 239 6.10 8.11 -11.74
CA GLY A 239 6.09 6.79 -12.35
C GLY A 239 7.31 6.46 -13.20
N THR A 240 7.86 7.46 -13.92
CA THR A 240 9.09 7.25 -14.70
C THR A 240 10.30 6.97 -13.81
N VAL A 241 10.37 7.65 -12.67
CA VAL A 241 11.44 7.44 -11.67
C VAL A 241 11.27 6.09 -10.99
N LEU A 242 10.04 5.76 -10.55
CA LEU A 242 9.77 4.45 -9.94
C LEU A 242 10.03 3.30 -10.91
N ALA A 243 9.67 3.44 -12.19
CA ALA A 243 9.96 2.44 -13.22
C ALA A 243 11.49 2.23 -13.40
N ALA A 244 12.26 3.32 -13.43
CA ALA A 244 13.71 3.25 -13.51
C ALA A 244 14.32 2.65 -12.24
N GLY A 245 13.78 3.00 -11.05
CA GLY A 245 14.18 2.44 -9.77
C GLY A 245 13.92 0.93 -9.66
N ARG A 246 12.76 0.45 -10.15
CA ARG A 246 12.45 -0.99 -10.21
C ARG A 246 13.44 -1.77 -11.08
N ARG A 247 13.99 -1.12 -12.11
CA ARG A 247 15.04 -1.69 -12.97
C ARG A 247 16.46 -1.47 -12.41
N GLN A 248 16.57 -0.84 -11.23
CA GLN A 248 17.83 -0.53 -10.56
C GLN A 248 18.82 0.23 -11.45
N THR A 249 18.30 1.11 -12.32
CA THR A 249 19.18 1.89 -13.20
C THR A 249 19.94 2.95 -12.38
N PRO A 250 21.25 3.14 -12.58
CA PRO A 250 22.01 4.16 -11.82
C PRO A 250 21.43 5.57 -11.94
N ALA A 251 20.88 5.90 -13.10
CA ALA A 251 20.27 7.20 -13.36
C ALA A 251 19.00 7.47 -12.50
N ALA A 252 18.38 6.45 -11.91
CA ALA A 252 17.20 6.64 -11.07
C ALA A 252 17.53 7.13 -9.66
N LEU A 253 18.75 6.95 -9.16
CA LEU A 253 19.16 7.26 -7.79
C LEU A 253 18.76 8.69 -7.37
N SER A 254 19.18 9.70 -8.12
CA SER A 254 18.88 11.10 -7.80
C SER A 254 17.38 11.40 -7.82
N GLY A 255 16.65 10.78 -8.75
CA GLY A 255 15.19 10.90 -8.84
C GLY A 255 14.48 10.25 -7.65
N LEU A 256 14.92 9.07 -7.20
CA LEU A 256 14.37 8.40 -6.02
C LEU A 256 14.65 9.19 -4.74
N ILE A 257 15.85 9.75 -4.58
CA ILE A 257 16.19 10.64 -3.47
C ILE A 257 15.25 11.85 -3.45
N HIS A 258 15.09 12.51 -4.60
CA HIS A 258 14.17 13.64 -4.72
C HIS A 258 12.73 13.26 -4.37
N LEU A 259 12.20 12.14 -4.90
CA LEU A 259 10.86 11.68 -4.56
C LEU A 259 10.68 11.40 -3.07
N THR A 260 11.69 10.89 -2.40
CA THR A 260 11.64 10.61 -0.96
C THR A 260 11.58 11.89 -0.14
N GLN A 261 12.34 12.91 -0.51
CA GLN A 261 12.53 14.14 0.28
C GLN A 261 11.47 15.20 0.00
N ASP A 262 10.92 15.26 -1.21
CA ASP A 262 9.93 16.28 -1.59
C ASP A 262 8.53 15.92 -1.05
N ARG A 263 8.09 16.70 -0.07
CA ARG A 263 6.80 16.56 0.61
C ARG A 263 5.57 16.86 -0.26
N LEU A 264 5.75 17.39 -1.46
CA LEU A 264 4.68 17.58 -2.43
C LEU A 264 4.22 16.27 -3.09
N TYR A 265 5.03 15.22 -2.96
CA TYR A 265 4.62 13.89 -3.42
C TYR A 265 3.81 13.15 -2.33
N PRO A 266 2.80 12.34 -2.74
CA PRO A 266 2.03 11.53 -1.82
C PRO A 266 2.92 10.66 -0.92
N THR A 267 2.55 10.52 0.35
CA THR A 267 3.32 9.74 1.35
C THR A 267 3.65 8.33 0.88
N ILE A 268 2.70 7.64 0.22
CA ILE A 268 2.91 6.30 -0.30
C ILE A 268 3.94 6.26 -1.45
N VAL A 269 4.02 7.32 -2.27
CA VAL A 269 5.05 7.45 -3.34
C VAL A 269 6.42 7.67 -2.71
N ARG A 270 6.52 8.54 -1.70
CA ARG A 270 7.75 8.83 -0.95
C ARG A 270 8.29 7.57 -0.28
N ALA A 271 7.43 6.84 0.43
CA ALA A 271 7.78 5.57 1.07
C ALA A 271 8.19 4.50 0.04
N THR A 272 7.53 4.45 -1.13
CA THR A 272 7.91 3.52 -2.20
C THR A 272 9.28 3.87 -2.78
N ALA A 273 9.56 5.14 -3.02
CA ALA A 273 10.87 5.58 -3.50
C ALA A 273 11.98 5.24 -2.50
N LEU A 274 11.73 5.47 -1.19
CA LEU A 274 12.65 5.10 -0.11
C LEU A 274 12.91 3.59 -0.09
N ALA A 275 11.89 2.76 -0.22
CA ALA A 275 12.05 1.31 -0.28
C ALA A 275 12.90 0.87 -1.50
N LEU A 276 12.74 1.52 -2.65
CA LEU A 276 13.56 1.23 -3.84
C LEU A 276 15.02 1.65 -3.66
N LEU A 277 15.32 2.68 -2.87
CA LEU A 277 16.68 3.10 -2.56
C LEU A 277 17.49 2.02 -1.82
N ALA A 278 16.84 1.07 -1.14
CA ALA A 278 17.52 -0.05 -0.49
C ALA A 278 18.31 -0.94 -1.45
N SER A 279 18.02 -0.90 -2.75
CA SER A 279 18.74 -1.64 -3.79
C SER A 279 19.97 -0.89 -4.36
N TYR A 280 20.27 0.30 -3.86
CA TYR A 280 21.39 1.12 -4.30
C TYR A 280 22.52 1.11 -3.24
N PRO A 281 23.77 1.48 -3.62
CA PRO A 281 24.89 1.49 -2.69
C PRO A 281 24.60 2.31 -1.42
N GLU A 282 24.95 1.78 -0.26
CA GLU A 282 24.69 2.43 1.04
C GLU A 282 25.38 3.79 1.14
N SER A 283 26.59 3.96 0.58
CA SER A 283 27.31 5.24 0.55
C SER A 283 26.48 6.40 0.00
N ASP A 284 25.57 6.11 -0.94
CA ASP A 284 24.77 7.10 -1.63
C ASP A 284 23.39 7.32 -0.99
N THR A 285 22.92 6.35 -0.21
CA THR A 285 21.54 6.33 0.31
C THR A 285 21.43 6.51 1.81
N ARG A 286 22.50 6.27 2.57
CA ARG A 286 22.54 6.29 4.03
C ARG A 286 21.93 7.56 4.63
N THR A 287 22.38 8.73 4.19
CA THR A 287 21.88 10.03 4.71
C THR A 287 20.37 10.18 4.49
N VAL A 288 19.84 9.67 3.36
CA VAL A 288 18.41 9.73 3.04
C VAL A 288 17.61 8.86 4.03
N PHE A 289 18.08 7.66 4.33
CA PHE A 289 17.45 6.79 5.33
C PHE A 289 17.52 7.42 6.72
N GLU A 290 18.66 7.96 7.14
CA GLU A 290 18.83 8.63 8.44
C GLU A 290 17.87 9.82 8.59
N GLN A 291 17.70 10.64 7.55
CA GLN A 291 16.74 11.74 7.56
C GLN A 291 15.28 11.24 7.61
N ALA A 292 14.97 10.17 6.89
CA ALA A 292 13.64 9.61 6.82
C ALA A 292 13.17 8.97 8.15
N LEU A 293 14.09 8.63 9.07
CA LEU A 293 13.75 8.19 10.44
C LEU A 293 13.00 9.27 11.24
N TYR A 294 13.14 10.54 10.85
CA TYR A 294 12.52 11.70 11.53
C TYR A 294 11.41 12.35 10.68
N ASP A 295 10.92 11.65 9.65
CA ASP A 295 9.85 12.19 8.81
C ASP A 295 8.55 12.35 9.60
N GLU A 296 7.74 13.34 9.23
CA GLU A 296 6.43 13.57 9.87
C GLU A 296 5.47 12.39 9.64
N GLU A 297 5.57 11.73 8.47
CA GLU A 297 4.71 10.64 8.07
C GLU A 297 5.20 9.28 8.61
N ALA A 298 4.38 8.61 9.40
CA ALA A 298 4.71 7.33 10.02
C ALA A 298 5.10 6.25 9.01
N LEU A 299 4.47 6.22 7.83
CA LEU A 299 4.78 5.25 6.78
C LEU A 299 6.21 5.44 6.23
N VAL A 300 6.69 6.68 6.16
CA VAL A 300 8.07 6.98 5.73
C VAL A 300 9.06 6.56 6.82
N ARG A 301 8.79 6.89 8.10
CA ARG A 301 9.62 6.43 9.24
C ARG A 301 9.69 4.90 9.32
N TYR A 302 8.55 4.22 9.20
CA TYR A 302 8.47 2.76 9.16
C TYR A 302 9.35 2.17 8.05
N THR A 303 9.21 2.71 6.84
CA THR A 303 9.97 2.26 5.68
C THR A 303 11.47 2.53 5.84
N ALA A 304 11.84 3.64 6.48
CA ALA A 304 13.22 3.95 6.80
C ALA A 304 13.85 2.92 7.74
N VAL A 305 13.18 2.61 8.86
CA VAL A 305 13.66 1.58 9.81
C VAL A 305 13.78 0.21 9.15
N GLN A 306 12.79 -0.15 8.34
CA GLN A 306 12.73 -1.45 7.67
C GLN A 306 13.91 -1.68 6.72
N ASN A 307 14.37 -0.63 6.05
CA ASN A 307 15.38 -0.72 4.99
C ASN A 307 16.74 -0.10 5.37
N LEU A 308 16.88 0.45 6.58
CA LEU A 308 18.16 0.98 7.06
C LEU A 308 19.16 -0.15 7.25
N VAL A 309 20.26 -0.08 6.51
CA VAL A 309 21.41 -0.98 6.70
C VAL A 309 22.39 -0.30 7.65
N GLU A 310 22.57 -0.85 8.85
CA GLU A 310 23.57 -0.41 9.84
C GLU A 310 24.07 -1.64 10.60
N PRO A 311 25.21 -2.21 10.22
CA PRO A 311 25.74 -3.41 10.84
C PRO A 311 26.27 -3.17 12.25
N ASP A 312 26.79 -1.95 12.53
CA ASP A 312 27.27 -1.64 13.88
C ASP A 312 26.09 -1.45 14.85
N ALA A 313 26.04 -2.30 15.85
CA ALA A 313 24.97 -2.35 16.84
C ALA A 313 24.81 -1.04 17.67
N ARG A 314 25.91 -0.33 17.94
CA ARG A 314 25.89 0.93 18.71
C ARG A 314 25.33 2.07 17.86
N ASN A 315 25.76 2.14 16.60
CA ASN A 315 25.26 3.12 15.66
C ASN A 315 23.77 2.88 15.36
N ARG A 316 23.36 1.63 15.14
CA ARG A 316 21.96 1.28 14.97
C ARG A 316 21.10 1.69 16.17
N LEU A 317 21.58 1.46 17.41
CA LEU A 317 20.89 1.93 18.61
C LEU A 317 20.77 3.46 18.67
N LYS A 318 21.80 4.19 18.27
CA LYS A 318 21.75 5.67 18.21
C LYS A 318 20.73 6.18 17.20
N LEU A 319 20.66 5.55 16.03
CA LEU A 319 19.77 5.97 14.95
C LEU A 319 18.29 5.59 15.23
N VAL A 320 18.06 4.37 15.66
CA VAL A 320 16.69 3.79 15.74
C VAL A 320 16.12 3.83 17.15
N GLY A 321 16.94 3.97 18.19
CA GLY A 321 16.52 3.83 19.60
C GLY A 321 15.40 4.79 20.01
N SER A 322 15.39 6.03 19.52
CA SER A 322 14.31 6.99 19.80
C SER A 322 12.95 6.54 19.24
N LEU A 323 12.94 5.75 18.16
CA LEU A 323 11.71 5.25 17.53
C LEU A 323 11.03 4.12 18.33
N LEU A 324 11.66 3.60 19.37
CA LEU A 324 11.00 2.76 20.37
C LEU A 324 9.89 3.52 21.14
N TYR A 325 9.92 4.84 21.14
CA TYR A 325 8.94 5.73 21.76
C TYR A 325 8.00 6.38 20.74
N ASP A 326 8.06 5.96 19.46
CA ASP A 326 7.21 6.54 18.41
C ASP A 326 5.72 6.39 18.79
N PRO A 327 4.88 7.43 18.59
CA PRO A 327 3.45 7.34 18.89
C PRO A 327 2.75 6.25 18.11
N VAL A 328 3.26 5.88 16.93
CA VAL A 328 2.65 4.91 16.02
C VAL A 328 3.20 3.51 16.25
N LYS A 329 2.32 2.55 16.52
CA LYS A 329 2.66 1.15 16.88
C LYS A 329 3.53 0.46 15.84
N GLY A 330 3.19 0.59 14.53
CA GLY A 330 3.96 -0.04 13.46
C GLY A 330 5.43 0.39 13.46
N VAL A 331 5.69 1.68 13.70
CA VAL A 331 7.05 2.23 13.77
C VAL A 331 7.80 1.68 14.99
N ARG A 332 7.17 1.68 16.18
CA ARG A 332 7.78 1.11 17.41
C ARG A 332 8.13 -0.37 17.26
N MET A 333 7.22 -1.14 16.70
CA MET A 333 7.41 -2.58 16.46
C MET A 333 8.60 -2.84 15.52
N GLU A 334 8.69 -2.06 14.43
CA GLU A 334 9.77 -2.20 13.46
C GLU A 334 11.12 -1.74 14.05
N ALA A 335 11.11 -0.66 14.85
CA ALA A 335 12.29 -0.25 15.59
C ALA A 335 12.79 -1.34 16.54
N ALA A 336 11.89 -1.96 17.31
CA ALA A 336 12.24 -3.06 18.19
C ALA A 336 12.77 -4.28 17.41
N ARG A 337 12.15 -4.65 16.28
CA ARG A 337 12.61 -5.71 15.40
C ARG A 337 14.00 -5.43 14.85
N SER A 338 14.24 -4.20 14.39
CA SER A 338 15.55 -3.76 13.87
C SER A 338 16.68 -3.85 14.90
N LEU A 339 16.34 -3.67 16.19
CA LEU A 339 17.29 -3.77 17.30
C LEU A 339 17.40 -5.19 17.89
N ALA A 340 16.70 -6.18 17.33
CA ALA A 340 16.78 -7.55 17.81
C ALA A 340 18.22 -8.10 17.73
N GLY A 341 18.62 -8.81 18.79
CA GLY A 341 19.98 -9.36 18.93
C GLY A 341 20.98 -8.41 19.56
N LEU A 342 20.60 -7.15 19.85
CA LEU A 342 21.43 -6.25 20.64
C LEU A 342 21.49 -6.73 22.11
N PRO A 343 22.68 -6.79 22.75
CA PRO A 343 22.77 -7.05 24.19
C PRO A 343 22.01 -6.00 25.00
N LEU A 344 21.10 -6.44 25.85
CA LEU A 344 20.22 -5.55 26.65
C LEU A 344 21.02 -4.61 27.55
N GLU A 345 22.21 -5.03 27.98
CA GLU A 345 23.10 -4.23 28.83
C GLU A 345 23.58 -2.95 28.15
N ARG A 346 23.54 -2.91 26.83
CA ARG A 346 23.90 -1.73 26.03
C ARG A 346 22.79 -0.69 25.90
N MET A 347 21.57 -1.07 26.32
CA MET A 347 20.42 -0.14 26.28
C MET A 347 20.23 0.52 27.67
N PRO A 348 19.86 1.81 27.73
CA PRO A 348 19.34 2.45 28.92
C PRO A 348 18.12 1.67 29.49
N THR A 349 17.91 1.73 30.80
CA THR A 349 16.88 0.91 31.47
C THR A 349 15.47 1.19 30.96
N ASP A 350 15.10 2.45 30.77
CA ASP A 350 13.82 2.86 30.21
C ASP A 350 13.62 2.39 28.76
N MET A 351 14.69 2.46 27.96
CA MET A 351 14.69 2.00 26.58
C MET A 351 14.51 0.47 26.49
N ARG A 352 15.08 -0.31 27.43
CA ARG A 352 14.89 -1.76 27.49
C ARG A 352 13.41 -2.14 27.64
N LEU A 353 12.67 -1.43 28.47
CA LEU A 353 11.23 -1.66 28.63
C LEU A 353 10.49 -1.42 27.31
N LYS A 354 10.78 -0.30 26.64
CA LYS A 354 10.16 0.02 25.34
C LYS A 354 10.53 -0.98 24.24
N TYR A 355 11.77 -1.42 24.22
CA TYR A 355 12.22 -2.48 23.32
C TYR A 355 11.47 -3.80 23.56
N GLN A 356 11.32 -4.22 24.83
CA GLN A 356 10.59 -5.44 25.18
C GLN A 356 9.10 -5.32 24.83
N GLU A 357 8.46 -4.17 25.10
CA GLU A 357 7.09 -3.87 24.68
C GLU A 357 6.93 -3.96 23.17
N GLY A 358 7.82 -3.34 22.39
CA GLY A 358 7.80 -3.36 20.94
C GLY A 358 7.96 -4.77 20.35
N LEU A 359 8.88 -5.57 20.92
CA LEU A 359 9.04 -6.98 20.51
C LEU A 359 7.83 -7.84 20.87
N ALA A 360 7.20 -7.59 22.02
CA ALA A 360 5.96 -8.29 22.42
C ALA A 360 4.83 -7.96 21.45
N GLN A 361 4.66 -6.67 21.09
CA GLN A 361 3.69 -6.22 20.09
C GLN A 361 3.94 -6.86 18.73
N TYR A 362 5.21 -6.93 18.28
CA TYR A 362 5.58 -7.57 17.02
C TYR A 362 5.22 -9.07 17.01
N ARG A 363 5.60 -9.80 18.08
CA ARG A 363 5.26 -11.22 18.20
C ARG A 363 3.76 -11.44 18.18
N GLN A 364 3.01 -10.63 18.93
CA GLN A 364 1.55 -10.72 18.96
C GLN A 364 0.93 -10.49 17.59
N ALA A 365 1.37 -9.47 16.86
CA ALA A 365 0.91 -9.18 15.51
C ALA A 365 1.17 -10.35 14.55
N MET A 366 2.38 -10.90 14.55
CA MET A 366 2.74 -12.04 13.70
C MET A 366 2.02 -13.34 14.11
N GLN A 367 1.73 -13.53 15.40
CA GLN A 367 0.99 -14.70 15.88
C GLN A 367 -0.48 -14.68 15.47
N ARG A 368 -1.11 -13.51 15.38
CA ARG A 368 -2.50 -13.36 14.91
C ARG A 368 -2.72 -13.88 13.50
N THR A 369 -1.72 -13.71 12.66
CA THR A 369 -1.74 -14.12 11.24
C THR A 369 -0.78 -15.29 10.97
N ALA A 370 -0.52 -16.13 11.99
CA ALA A 370 0.44 -17.22 11.90
C ALA A 370 -0.04 -18.44 11.07
N ASP A 371 -1.22 -18.37 10.52
CA ASP A 371 -1.77 -19.21 9.45
C ASP A 371 -1.24 -18.82 8.06
N PHE A 372 -0.60 -17.64 7.89
CA PHE A 372 0.10 -17.25 6.68
C PHE A 372 1.61 -17.57 6.77
N ALA A 373 2.16 -18.06 5.66
CA ALA A 373 3.60 -18.37 5.53
C ALA A 373 4.49 -17.17 5.84
N THR A 374 4.12 -15.97 5.40
CA THR A 374 4.86 -14.72 5.65
C THR A 374 5.00 -14.42 7.14
N SER A 375 3.94 -14.57 7.93
CA SER A 375 3.99 -14.29 9.36
C SER A 375 4.84 -15.31 10.12
N ARG A 376 4.79 -16.57 9.73
CA ARG A 376 5.71 -17.61 10.25
C ARG A 376 7.16 -17.32 9.90
N HIS A 377 7.42 -16.93 8.65
CA HIS A 377 8.75 -16.51 8.24
C HIS A 377 9.27 -15.31 9.05
N ASN A 378 8.44 -14.30 9.29
CA ASN A 378 8.81 -13.14 10.09
C ASN A 378 9.10 -13.48 11.56
N LEU A 379 8.36 -14.42 12.15
CA LEU A 379 8.68 -14.97 13.48
C LEU A 379 10.01 -15.73 13.47
N GLY A 380 10.29 -16.47 12.41
CA GLY A 380 11.55 -17.14 12.20
C GLY A 380 12.73 -16.17 12.11
N ASN A 381 12.56 -15.08 11.35
CA ASN A 381 13.58 -14.02 11.22
C ASN A 381 13.87 -13.36 12.59
N LEU A 382 12.81 -13.05 13.35
CA LEU A 382 12.98 -12.50 14.69
C LEU A 382 13.71 -13.48 15.62
N ALA A 383 13.33 -14.76 15.62
CA ALA A 383 13.99 -15.78 16.42
C ALA A 383 15.47 -15.95 16.05
N ALA A 384 15.79 -15.96 14.75
CA ALA A 384 17.17 -16.00 14.26
C ALA A 384 17.99 -14.78 14.73
N SER A 385 17.43 -13.58 14.63
CA SER A 385 18.07 -12.35 15.12
C SER A 385 18.31 -12.35 16.63
N LEU A 386 17.51 -13.08 17.39
CA LEU A 386 17.67 -13.26 18.84
C LEU A 386 18.57 -14.43 19.20
N GLY A 387 19.20 -15.11 18.24
CA GLY A 387 20.04 -16.29 18.46
C GLY A 387 19.27 -17.56 18.82
N GLN A 388 17.93 -17.57 18.69
CA GLN A 388 17.06 -18.69 18.99
C GLN A 388 16.92 -19.62 17.78
N LEU A 389 18.02 -20.29 17.38
CA LEU A 389 18.14 -20.97 16.07
C LEU A 389 17.11 -22.10 15.90
N GLU A 390 16.88 -22.91 16.93
CA GLU A 390 15.87 -24.00 16.88
C GLU A 390 14.45 -23.47 16.67
N ALA A 391 14.09 -22.39 17.36
CA ALA A 391 12.80 -21.73 17.18
C ALA A 391 12.67 -21.13 15.76
N ALA A 392 13.76 -20.53 15.25
CA ALA A 392 13.80 -20.00 13.89
C ALA A 392 13.53 -21.10 12.84
N MET A 393 14.26 -22.22 12.94
CA MET A 393 14.07 -23.36 12.04
C MET A 393 12.65 -23.94 12.13
N ALA A 394 12.08 -24.04 13.33
CA ALA A 394 10.69 -24.50 13.52
C ALA A 394 9.69 -23.57 12.81
N HIS A 395 9.87 -22.26 12.93
CA HIS A 395 9.03 -21.27 12.24
C HIS A 395 9.18 -21.35 10.71
N TYR A 396 10.38 -21.47 10.16
CA TYR A 396 10.59 -21.61 8.72
C TYR A 396 10.00 -22.91 8.17
N ARG A 397 10.19 -24.05 8.87
CA ARG A 397 9.55 -25.32 8.49
C ARG A 397 8.02 -25.19 8.47
N ARG A 398 7.45 -24.48 9.45
CA ARG A 398 6.00 -24.23 9.48
C ARG A 398 5.54 -23.33 8.34
N ALA A 399 6.31 -22.30 7.98
CA ALA A 399 6.04 -21.45 6.82
C ALA A 399 5.98 -22.26 5.51
N ILE A 400 6.99 -23.14 5.30
CA ILE A 400 7.06 -24.05 4.14
C ILE A 400 5.89 -25.05 4.14
N ALA A 401 5.44 -25.52 5.31
CA ALA A 401 4.31 -26.43 5.41
C ALA A 401 2.97 -25.75 5.09
N ILE A 402 2.86 -24.43 5.32
CA ILE A 402 1.67 -23.63 4.96
C ILE A 402 1.68 -23.34 3.45
N ASP A 403 2.82 -22.94 2.91
CA ASP A 403 3.01 -22.66 1.49
C ASP A 403 4.35 -23.21 1.01
N GLY A 404 4.30 -24.35 0.31
CA GLY A 404 5.48 -25.02 -0.23
C GLY A 404 6.20 -24.24 -1.33
N GLN A 405 5.59 -23.19 -1.88
CA GLN A 405 6.19 -22.30 -2.87
C GLN A 405 6.82 -21.04 -2.23
N PHE A 406 6.63 -20.82 -0.94
CA PHE A 406 7.17 -19.64 -0.26
C PHE A 406 8.68 -19.74 -0.08
N TYR A 407 9.42 -19.45 -1.15
CA TYR A 407 10.89 -19.60 -1.24
C TYR A 407 11.69 -18.84 -0.15
N PRO A 408 11.24 -17.64 0.39
CA PRO A 408 12.06 -16.95 1.40
C PRO A 408 12.31 -17.81 2.66
N ALA A 409 11.32 -18.60 3.07
CA ALA A 409 11.48 -19.50 4.21
C ALA A 409 12.43 -20.67 3.89
N LYS A 410 12.43 -21.20 2.65
CA LYS A 410 13.36 -22.24 2.21
C LYS A 410 14.81 -21.74 2.21
N VAL A 411 15.04 -20.52 1.69
CA VAL A 411 16.37 -19.90 1.65
C VAL A 411 16.90 -19.67 3.07
N ASN A 412 16.09 -19.05 3.95
CA ASN A 412 16.52 -18.78 5.31
C ASN A 412 16.74 -20.06 6.14
N LEU A 413 15.94 -21.09 5.93
CA LEU A 413 16.15 -22.41 6.55
C LEU A 413 17.44 -23.05 6.05
N ALA A 414 17.72 -22.98 4.75
CA ALA A 414 18.95 -23.51 4.17
C ALA A 414 20.20 -22.80 4.74
N MET A 415 20.14 -21.47 4.93
CA MET A 415 21.23 -20.72 5.57
C MET A 415 21.49 -21.21 6.99
N LEU A 416 20.44 -21.47 7.79
CA LEU A 416 20.61 -22.02 9.15
C LEU A 416 21.15 -23.45 9.13
N TYR A 417 20.73 -24.29 8.18
CA TYR A 417 21.28 -25.63 8.01
C TYR A 417 22.77 -25.60 7.67
N ASN A 418 23.23 -24.72 6.75
CA ASN A 418 24.64 -24.52 6.46
C ASN A 418 25.44 -24.10 7.70
N GLN A 419 24.91 -23.19 8.51
CA GLN A 419 25.58 -22.78 9.76
C GLN A 419 25.74 -23.93 10.76
N GLN A 420 24.87 -24.94 10.69
CA GLN A 420 24.94 -26.15 11.54
C GLN A 420 25.66 -27.33 10.90
N GLY A 421 26.25 -27.15 9.71
CA GLY A 421 26.93 -28.21 8.96
C GLY A 421 26.02 -29.22 8.27
N MET A 422 24.71 -28.95 8.22
CA MET A 422 23.69 -29.76 7.53
C MET A 422 23.64 -29.41 6.04
N ASN A 423 24.76 -29.54 5.35
CA ASN A 423 24.93 -29.02 3.99
C ASN A 423 24.02 -29.71 2.97
N SER A 424 23.74 -31.01 3.13
CA SER A 424 22.89 -31.78 2.21
C SER A 424 21.43 -31.29 2.23
N GLU A 425 20.92 -30.99 3.41
CA GLU A 425 19.57 -30.45 3.60
C GLU A 425 19.47 -29.03 3.05
N ALA A 426 20.51 -28.22 3.27
CA ALA A 426 20.58 -26.86 2.72
C ALA A 426 20.58 -26.88 1.19
N GLU A 427 21.45 -27.71 0.58
CA GLU A 427 21.56 -27.88 -0.87
C GLU A 427 20.21 -28.31 -1.48
N ARG A 428 19.54 -29.28 -0.87
CA ARG A 428 18.23 -29.75 -1.34
C ARG A 428 17.21 -28.61 -1.42
N LEU A 429 17.08 -27.79 -0.36
CA LEU A 429 16.16 -26.67 -0.33
C LEU A 429 16.49 -25.59 -1.38
N LEU A 430 17.76 -25.23 -1.52
CA LEU A 430 18.21 -24.25 -2.50
C LEU A 430 17.96 -24.72 -3.94
N ARG A 431 18.20 -26.02 -4.24
CA ARG A 431 17.90 -26.61 -5.55
C ARG A 431 16.41 -26.57 -5.86
N GLU A 432 15.54 -26.87 -4.88
CA GLU A 432 14.09 -26.72 -5.05
C GLU A 432 13.70 -25.27 -5.45
N VAL A 433 14.32 -24.27 -4.81
CA VAL A 433 14.08 -22.85 -5.13
C VAL A 433 14.57 -22.51 -6.53
N VAL A 434 15.79 -22.91 -6.92
CA VAL A 434 16.37 -22.62 -8.24
C VAL A 434 15.54 -23.23 -9.38
N VAL A 435 14.99 -24.42 -9.16
CA VAL A 435 14.12 -25.08 -10.15
C VAL A 435 12.78 -24.33 -10.31
N ALA A 436 12.19 -23.91 -9.19
CA ALA A 436 10.91 -23.21 -9.20
C ALA A 436 11.02 -21.73 -9.64
N TYR A 437 12.15 -21.08 -9.38
CA TYR A 437 12.40 -19.65 -9.60
C TYR A 437 13.77 -19.45 -10.27
N PRO A 438 13.93 -19.82 -11.55
CA PRO A 438 15.23 -19.78 -12.24
C PRO A 438 15.79 -18.37 -12.44
N GLU A 439 14.99 -17.33 -12.23
CA GLU A 439 15.38 -15.91 -12.30
C GLU A 439 16.07 -15.39 -11.01
N LEU A 440 16.02 -16.15 -9.90
CA LEU A 440 16.66 -15.76 -8.64
C LEU A 440 18.15 -16.09 -8.64
N TYR A 441 18.96 -15.24 -9.26
CA TYR A 441 20.41 -15.43 -9.39
C TYR A 441 21.13 -15.51 -8.04
N GLU A 442 20.66 -14.79 -7.01
CA GLU A 442 21.23 -14.79 -5.66
C GLU A 442 21.21 -16.18 -5.01
N VAL A 443 20.11 -16.94 -5.26
CA VAL A 443 20.00 -18.32 -4.75
C VAL A 443 20.95 -19.26 -5.48
N LYS A 444 21.17 -19.06 -6.79
CA LYS A 444 22.15 -19.83 -7.56
C LYS A 444 23.58 -19.61 -7.03
N TYR A 445 23.91 -18.35 -6.69
CA TYR A 445 25.21 -18.03 -6.09
C TYR A 445 25.40 -18.71 -4.73
N SER A 446 24.32 -18.90 -3.95
CA SER A 446 24.36 -19.57 -2.64
C SER A 446 24.54 -21.10 -2.75
N LEU A 447 24.44 -21.67 -3.94
CA LEU A 447 24.67 -23.10 -4.20
C LEU A 447 26.13 -23.42 -4.54
N GLY A 448 27.00 -22.42 -4.73
CA GLY A 448 28.41 -22.61 -5.05
C GLY A 448 28.81 -22.15 -6.39
#